data_6da4a7d49f5ce9dc59023ca43f05ab31
#
_entry.id   6da4a7d49f5ce9dc59023ca43f05ab31
#
_cell.length_a   1.000
_cell.length_b   1.000
_cell.length_c   1.000
_cell.angle_alpha   90.00
_cell.angle_beta   90.00
_cell.angle_gamma   90.00
#
_symmetry.space_group_name_H-M   'P 1'
#
loop_
_entity.id
_entity.type
_entity.pdbx_description
1 polymer ?
#
loop_
_entity_poly.entity_id
_entity_poly.type
_entity_poly.pdbx_seq_one_letter_code
_entity_poly.pdbx_strand_id
1 'polypeptide(L)'
;MHLNLLKLLSQITELEENEVELIKNSFTSLFLAKGSFFLKAGEINKNVGFLQKGLIRYFVFKDDEESTFEFTKEGEFIADYQSFNNKTASNQNIQAIEDCKMHIMLV
;
A
#
# COMPACT_ATOMS: atom_id res chain seq x y z
N MET A 1 -14.86 7.01 -4.13
CA MET A 1 -13.61 6.47 -3.63
C MET A 1 -13.31 5.08 -4.10
N HIS A 2 -14.09 4.11 -3.69
CA HIS A 2 -14.01 2.76 -4.26
C HIS A 2 -14.15 2.77 -5.77
N LEU A 3 -14.90 3.73 -6.29
CA LEU A 3 -15.14 3.88 -7.71
C LEU A 3 -13.85 4.12 -8.50
N ASN A 4 -12.95 4.96 -7.98
CA ASN A 4 -11.67 5.23 -8.64
C ASN A 4 -10.74 4.03 -8.61
N LEU A 5 -10.71 3.30 -7.50
CA LEU A 5 -9.93 2.08 -7.38
C LEU A 5 -10.45 1.00 -8.33
N LEU A 6 -11.77 0.81 -8.39
CA LEU A 6 -12.38 -0.16 -9.27
C LEU A 6 -12.14 0.16 -10.74
N LYS A 7 -12.19 1.45 -11.08
CA LYS A 7 -11.89 1.91 -12.45
C LYS A 7 -10.45 1.59 -12.83
N LEU A 8 -9.51 1.80 -11.91
CA LEU A 8 -8.10 1.48 -12.13
C LEU A 8 -7.90 -0.03 -12.32
N LEU A 9 -8.51 -0.83 -11.47
CA LEU A 9 -8.41 -2.29 -11.56
C LEU A 9 -9.04 -2.82 -12.84
N SER A 10 -10.16 -2.27 -13.28
CA SER A 10 -10.82 -2.68 -14.51
C SER A 10 -10.00 -2.33 -15.77
N GLN A 11 -9.11 -1.35 -15.68
CA GLN A 11 -8.18 -1.01 -16.76
C GLN A 11 -7.04 -2.03 -16.85
N ILE A 12 -6.72 -2.70 -15.75
CA ILE A 12 -5.65 -3.71 -15.70
C ILE A 12 -6.18 -5.06 -16.14
N THR A 13 -7.42 -5.37 -15.76
CA THR A 13 -8.07 -6.64 -16.07
C THR A 13 -9.56 -6.45 -16.27
N GLU A 14 -10.19 -7.30 -17.06
CA GLU A 14 -11.66 -7.30 -17.18
C GLU A 14 -12.24 -7.92 -15.92
N LEU A 15 -13.19 -7.22 -15.30
CA LEU A 15 -13.85 -7.67 -14.09
C LEU A 15 -15.31 -7.96 -14.38
N GLU A 16 -15.78 -9.11 -13.92
CA GLU A 16 -17.20 -9.42 -13.90
C GLU A 16 -17.87 -8.72 -12.72
N GLU A 17 -19.18 -8.59 -12.76
CA GLU A 17 -19.94 -7.85 -11.75
C GLU A 17 -19.76 -8.44 -10.35
N ASN A 18 -19.73 -9.77 -10.22
CA ASN A 18 -19.49 -10.44 -8.95
C ASN A 18 -18.07 -10.23 -8.44
N GLU A 19 -17.08 -10.12 -9.33
CA GLU A 19 -15.69 -9.83 -8.97
C GLU A 19 -15.55 -8.41 -8.44
N VAL A 20 -16.24 -7.45 -9.06
CA VAL A 20 -16.29 -6.06 -8.61
C VAL A 20 -16.83 -5.98 -7.18
N GLU A 21 -17.90 -6.72 -6.90
CA GLU A 21 -18.51 -6.73 -5.57
C GLU A 21 -17.57 -7.34 -4.52
N LEU A 22 -16.88 -8.43 -4.87
CA LEU A 22 -15.88 -9.05 -4.00
C LEU A 22 -14.73 -8.10 -3.68
N ILE A 23 -14.25 -7.37 -4.68
CA ILE A 23 -13.17 -6.39 -4.49
C ILE A 23 -13.62 -5.29 -3.55
N LYS A 24 -14.82 -4.73 -3.77
CA LYS A 24 -15.38 -3.70 -2.88
C LYS A 24 -15.41 -4.14 -1.43
N ASN A 25 -15.83 -5.38 -1.19
CA ASN A 25 -15.97 -5.93 0.16
C ASN A 25 -14.63 -6.31 0.78
N SER A 26 -13.58 -6.42 -0.05
CA SER A 26 -12.23 -6.79 0.41
C SER A 26 -11.40 -5.59 0.84
N PHE A 27 -11.85 -4.37 0.56
CA PHE A 27 -11.10 -3.16 0.91
C PHE A 27 -11.67 -2.52 2.16
N THR A 28 -10.75 -2.08 3.02
CA THR A 28 -11.06 -1.35 4.25
C THR A 28 -10.33 -0.02 4.22
N SER A 29 -11.02 1.05 4.58
CA SER A 29 -10.39 2.37 4.67
C SER A 29 -9.50 2.44 5.90
N LEU A 30 -8.32 3.02 5.73
CA LEU A 30 -7.36 3.23 6.80
C LEU A 30 -6.84 4.66 6.75
N PHE A 31 -6.79 5.30 7.91
CA PHE A 31 -6.09 6.56 8.09
C PHE A 31 -4.72 6.27 8.70
N LEU A 32 -3.67 6.76 8.06
CA LEU A 32 -2.31 6.62 8.55
C LEU A 32 -1.74 8.00 8.83
N ALA A 33 -1.56 8.33 10.10
CA ALA A 33 -1.08 9.63 10.51
C ALA A 33 0.37 9.84 10.06
N LYS A 34 0.72 11.11 9.81
CA LYS A 34 2.10 11.50 9.50
C LYS A 34 3.08 10.87 10.49
N GLY A 35 4.12 10.24 9.97
CA GLY A 35 5.15 9.57 10.75
C GLY A 35 4.86 8.11 11.08
N SER A 36 3.62 7.65 10.89
CA SER A 36 3.26 6.26 11.13
C SER A 36 3.72 5.35 10.00
N PHE A 37 3.90 4.07 10.32
CA PHE A 37 4.40 3.09 9.37
C PHE A 37 3.30 2.19 8.83
N PHE A 38 3.30 2.00 7.53
CA PHE A 38 2.52 0.95 6.87
C PHE A 38 3.22 -0.40 7.03
N LEU A 39 4.54 -0.40 6.95
CA LEU A 39 5.39 -1.58 7.10
C LEU A 39 6.73 -1.16 7.70
N LYS A 40 7.23 -1.96 8.63
CA LYS A 40 8.58 -1.79 9.18
C LYS A 40 9.46 -2.94 8.76
N ALA A 41 10.74 -2.67 8.53
CA ALA A 41 11.73 -3.70 8.24
C ALA A 41 11.69 -4.80 9.30
N GLY A 42 11.73 -6.04 8.86
CA GLY A 42 11.59 -7.22 9.72
C GLY A 42 10.17 -7.78 9.76
N GLU A 43 9.18 -7.01 9.35
CA GLU A 43 7.80 -7.48 9.26
C GLU A 43 7.54 -8.12 7.91
N ILE A 44 6.57 -9.03 7.87
CA ILE A 44 6.07 -9.59 6.62
C ILE A 44 4.94 -8.70 6.12
N ASN A 45 5.01 -8.28 4.86
CA ASN A 45 3.96 -7.47 4.24
C ASN A 45 2.74 -8.34 3.95
N LYS A 46 1.65 -8.09 4.68
CA LYS A 46 0.42 -8.89 4.57
C LYS A 46 -0.70 -8.19 3.82
N ASN A 47 -0.54 -6.90 3.57
CA ASN A 47 -1.60 -6.08 2.97
C ASN A 47 -1.08 -5.33 1.76
N VAL A 48 -2.00 -5.07 0.84
CA VAL A 48 -1.74 -4.14 -0.27
C VAL A 48 -2.63 -2.92 -0.04
N GLY A 49 -2.03 -1.74 -0.08
CA GLY A 49 -2.76 -0.48 0.06
C GLY A 49 -2.91 0.23 -1.27
N PHE A 50 -3.95 1.04 -1.37
CA PHE A 50 -4.15 1.99 -2.47
C PHE A 50 -4.21 3.37 -1.84
N LEU A 51 -3.27 4.25 -2.22
CA LEU A 51 -3.18 5.59 -1.64
C LEU A 51 -4.18 6.52 -2.28
N GLN A 52 -5.13 6.98 -1.49
CA GLN A 52 -6.15 7.91 -1.94
C GLN A 52 -5.71 9.35 -1.75
N LYS A 53 -5.06 9.65 -0.62
CA LYS A 53 -4.59 10.98 -0.29
C LYS A 53 -3.35 10.87 0.57
N GLY A 54 -2.36 11.72 0.29
CA GLY A 54 -1.14 11.81 1.07
C GLY A 54 0.09 11.42 0.28
N LEU A 55 1.16 11.15 0.98
CA LEU A 55 2.45 10.81 0.41
C LEU A 55 3.15 9.80 1.32
N ILE A 56 3.71 8.79 0.70
CA ILE A 56 4.39 7.67 1.37
C ILE A 56 5.82 7.62 0.88
N ARG A 57 6.77 7.33 1.77
CA ARG A 57 8.15 7.06 1.38
C ARG A 57 8.54 5.63 1.71
N TYR A 58 9.42 5.09 0.88
CA TYR A 58 10.07 3.80 1.09
C TYR A 58 11.53 4.08 1.41
N PHE A 59 12.02 3.53 2.49
CA PHE A 59 13.42 3.71 2.85
C PHE A 59 14.01 2.46 3.49
N VAL A 60 15.33 2.36 3.42
CA VAL A 60 16.11 1.33 4.10
C VAL A 60 17.17 2.03 4.95
N PHE A 61 17.72 1.33 5.93
CA PHE A 61 18.87 1.79 6.65
C PHE A 61 20.13 1.33 5.92
N LYS A 62 21.02 2.27 5.65
CA LYS A 62 22.29 2.02 5.00
C LYS A 62 23.37 2.74 5.82
N ASP A 63 24.32 1.98 6.40
CA ASP A 63 25.36 2.52 7.25
C ASP A 63 24.78 3.36 8.40
N ASP A 64 23.71 2.85 9.03
CA ASP A 64 22.96 3.48 10.13
C ASP A 64 22.24 4.77 9.75
N GLU A 65 22.14 5.09 8.47
CA GLU A 65 21.39 6.23 7.96
C GLU A 65 20.20 5.79 7.14
N GLU A 66 19.12 6.59 7.19
CA GLU A 66 17.93 6.36 6.37
C GLU A 66 18.23 6.72 4.92
N SER A 67 17.92 5.80 4.03
CA SER A 67 18.07 6.01 2.59
C SER A 67 16.73 5.82 1.91
N THR A 68 16.08 6.92 1.57
CA THR A 68 14.79 6.89 0.84
C THR A 68 15.05 6.62 -0.63
N PHE A 69 14.36 5.63 -1.19
CA PHE A 69 14.57 5.24 -2.58
C PHE A 69 13.31 5.35 -3.44
N GLU A 70 12.14 5.53 -2.84
CA GLU A 70 10.89 5.62 -3.61
C GLU A 70 9.85 6.38 -2.82
N PHE A 71 8.94 7.02 -3.54
CA PHE A 71 7.75 7.66 -3.00
C PHE A 71 6.53 7.09 -3.70
N THR A 72 5.45 6.90 -2.95
CA THR A 72 4.14 6.60 -3.49
C THR A 72 3.22 7.78 -3.26
N LYS A 73 2.57 8.21 -4.32
CA LYS A 73 1.64 9.35 -4.32
C LYS A 73 0.22 8.87 -4.60
N GLU A 74 -0.71 9.80 -4.56
CA GLU A 74 -2.13 9.53 -4.77
C GLU A 74 -2.37 8.76 -6.07
N GLY A 75 -3.20 7.72 -5.99
CA GLY A 75 -3.55 6.88 -7.13
C GLY A 75 -2.62 5.69 -7.34
N GLU A 76 -1.64 5.49 -6.48
CA GLU A 76 -0.69 4.40 -6.60
C GLU A 76 -0.87 3.36 -5.49
N PHE A 77 -0.40 2.14 -5.74
CA PHE A 77 -0.45 1.05 -4.77
C PHE A 77 0.75 1.09 -3.83
N ILE A 78 0.54 0.58 -2.62
CA ILE A 78 1.53 0.54 -1.55
C ILE A 78 1.75 -0.91 -1.16
N ALA A 79 2.95 -1.43 -1.34
CA ALA A 79 3.34 -2.75 -0.84
C ALA A 79 4.84 -2.99 -1.07
N ASP A 80 5.41 -3.90 -0.29
CA ASP A 80 6.62 -4.60 -0.67
C ASP A 80 6.19 -5.92 -1.30
N TYR A 81 6.10 -5.96 -2.62
CA TYR A 81 5.55 -7.09 -3.35
C TYR A 81 6.34 -8.38 -3.16
N GLN A 82 7.65 -8.29 -3.01
CA GLN A 82 8.48 -9.47 -2.77
C GLN A 82 8.16 -10.10 -1.42
N SER A 83 8.08 -9.28 -0.37
CA SER A 83 7.69 -9.74 0.96
C SER A 83 6.27 -10.33 0.93
N PHE A 84 5.35 -9.64 0.28
CA PHE A 84 3.96 -10.06 0.17
C PHE A 84 3.82 -11.41 -0.55
N ASN A 85 4.47 -11.54 -1.71
CA ASN A 85 4.35 -12.75 -2.52
C ASN A 85 5.06 -13.95 -1.90
N ASN A 86 6.23 -13.74 -1.32
CA ASN A 86 7.07 -14.82 -0.78
C ASN A 86 6.81 -15.10 0.69
N LYS A 87 6.02 -14.26 1.36
CA LYS A 87 5.74 -14.34 2.80
C LYS A 87 7.02 -14.30 3.63
N THR A 88 7.95 -13.46 3.20
CA THR A 88 9.25 -13.25 3.85
C THR A 88 9.33 -11.88 4.48
N ALA A 89 10.17 -11.74 5.51
CA ALA A 89 10.37 -10.45 6.17
C ALA A 89 10.91 -9.42 5.19
N SER A 90 10.34 -8.22 5.22
CA SER A 90 10.80 -7.10 4.42
C SER A 90 12.05 -6.49 5.03
N ASN A 91 12.94 -5.98 4.19
CA ASN A 91 14.05 -5.12 4.63
C ASN A 91 13.75 -3.64 4.44
N GLN A 92 12.52 -3.32 4.02
CA GLN A 92 12.09 -1.97 3.71
C GLN A 92 11.19 -1.42 4.79
N ASN A 93 11.19 -0.10 4.91
CA ASN A 93 10.27 0.64 5.75
C ASN A 93 9.38 1.50 4.84
N ILE A 94 8.08 1.47 5.10
CA ILE A 94 7.08 2.23 4.35
C ILE A 94 6.39 3.15 5.34
N GLN A 95 6.59 4.45 5.19
CA GLN A 95 6.19 5.44 6.18
C GLN A 95 5.41 6.60 5.56
N ALA A 96 4.37 7.04 6.25
CA ALA A 96 3.62 8.23 5.88
C ALA A 96 4.43 9.48 6.19
N ILE A 97 4.68 10.32 5.19
CA ILE A 97 5.36 11.61 5.39
C ILE A 97 4.39 12.77 5.53
N GLU A 98 3.11 12.50 5.33
CA GLU A 98 2.00 13.37 5.70
C GLU A 98 0.80 12.49 6.04
N ASP A 99 -0.27 13.07 6.55
CA ASP A 99 -1.48 12.31 6.86
C ASP A 99 -2.00 11.66 5.59
N CYS A 100 -2.25 10.35 5.65
CA CYS A 100 -2.66 9.57 4.49
C CYS A 100 -4.01 8.92 4.69
N LYS A 101 -4.77 8.86 3.61
CA LYS A 101 -5.97 8.02 3.51
C LYS A 101 -5.71 6.96 2.46
N MET A 102 -5.98 5.72 2.81
CA MET A 102 -5.76 4.61 1.89
C MET A 102 -6.83 3.55 2.05
N HIS A 103 -6.92 2.71 1.04
CA HIS A 103 -7.74 1.51 1.09
C HIS A 103 -6.81 0.33 1.21
N ILE A 104 -7.10 -0.56 2.16
CA ILE A 104 -6.29 -1.74 2.42
C ILE A 104 -7.06 -2.96 1.95
N MET A 105 -6.41 -3.80 1.15
CA MET A 105 -6.94 -5.13 0.83
C MET A 105 -6.32 -6.11 1.80
N LEU A 106 -7.17 -6.75 2.59
CA LEU A 106 -6.77 -7.80 3.51
C LEU A 106 -6.72 -9.12 2.75
N VAL A 107 -5.65 -9.82 2.92
CA VAL A 107 -5.44 -11.10 2.22
C VAL A 107 -5.37 -12.23 3.22
#